data_e39c6d08d519abba573a871a6f284143
#
_entry.id   e39c6d08d519abba573a871a6f284143
#
_cell.length_a   1.000
_cell.length_b   1.000
_cell.length_c   1.000
_cell.angle_alpha   90.00
_cell.angle_beta   90.00
_cell.angle_gamma   90.00
#
_symmetry.space_group_name_H-M   'P 1'
#
loop_
_entity.id
_entity.type
_entity.pdbx_description
1 polymer ?
#
loop_
_entity_poly.entity_id
_entity_poly.type
_entity_poly.pdbx_seq_one_letter_code
_entity_poly.pdbx_strand_id
1 'polypeptide(L)'
;MVKIVQRSIGLLGGSFDPVHKGHLIISKIALKKIKLSQIYWIITKKNPFKSEVYFPLKDRIKKAKKVTRNLKKIKILYLDKIVKSSRSINIVNYLIKKKGFKNIYFIIGSDILLELHKWKSWKKLVKLTKLVVFSRKGYDKKSKK
;
A
#
# COMPACT_ATOMS: atom_id res chain seq x y z
N MET A 1 10.55 -34.24 -1.41
CA MET A 1 10.26 -33.22 -2.42
C MET A 1 9.94 -31.89 -1.73
N VAL A 2 10.63 -30.83 -2.10
CA VAL A 2 10.45 -29.53 -1.50
C VAL A 2 9.31 -28.80 -2.21
N LYS A 3 8.29 -28.39 -1.45
CA LYS A 3 7.24 -27.55 -1.98
C LYS A 3 7.72 -26.11 -2.02
N ILE A 4 7.65 -25.49 -3.19
CA ILE A 4 7.91 -24.05 -3.32
C ILE A 4 6.60 -23.34 -3.08
N VAL A 5 6.54 -22.58 -1.97
CA VAL A 5 5.37 -21.79 -1.64
C VAL A 5 5.64 -20.35 -2.06
N GLN A 6 4.79 -19.81 -2.93
CA GLN A 6 4.88 -18.42 -3.32
C GLN A 6 4.47 -17.54 -2.15
N ARG A 7 5.31 -16.55 -1.86
CA ARG A 7 5.00 -15.58 -0.82
C ARG A 7 3.94 -14.62 -1.32
N SER A 8 2.95 -14.35 -0.48
CA SER A 8 1.93 -13.34 -0.73
C SER A 8 2.35 -12.05 -0.07
N ILE A 9 2.48 -11.01 -0.86
CA ILE A 9 2.95 -9.70 -0.42
C ILE A 9 1.82 -8.69 -0.53
N GLY A 10 1.59 -7.92 0.53
CA GLY A 10 0.65 -6.82 0.50
C GLY A 10 1.38 -5.50 0.30
N LEU A 11 0.78 -4.60 -0.46
CA LEU A 11 1.27 -3.23 -0.62
C LEU A 11 0.18 -2.27 -0.17
N LEU A 12 0.51 -1.43 0.79
CA LEU A 12 -0.35 -0.34 1.24
C LEU A 12 0.38 0.97 0.98
N GLY A 13 -0.07 1.69 -0.03
CA GLY A 13 0.54 2.94 -0.43
C GLY A 13 -0.15 4.16 0.14
N GLY A 14 0.57 5.25 0.23
CA GLY A 14 0.02 6.52 0.65
C GLY A 14 1.09 7.50 1.09
N SER A 15 0.66 8.68 1.45
CA SER A 15 1.58 9.69 1.98
C SER A 15 1.89 9.47 3.47
N PHE A 16 0.99 8.77 4.19
CA PHE A 16 1.12 8.54 5.63
C PHE A 16 1.37 9.87 6.38
N ASP A 17 0.47 10.79 6.21
CA ASP A 17 0.64 12.19 6.60
C ASP A 17 -0.44 12.66 7.59
N PRO A 18 -0.43 12.19 8.84
CA PRO A 18 0.48 11.23 9.42
C PRO A 18 -0.02 9.78 9.32
N VAL A 19 0.82 8.85 9.73
CA VAL A 19 0.37 7.48 9.98
C VAL A 19 -0.64 7.49 11.12
N HIS A 20 -1.65 6.62 11.04
CA HIS A 20 -2.68 6.52 12.08
C HIS A 20 -3.14 5.09 12.29
N LYS A 21 -4.05 4.92 13.27
CA LYS A 21 -4.55 3.58 13.65
C LYS A 21 -5.17 2.82 12.49
N GLY A 22 -5.79 3.53 11.54
CA GLY A 22 -6.39 2.90 10.37
C GLY A 22 -5.38 2.11 9.55
N HIS A 23 -4.17 2.63 9.37
CA HIS A 23 -3.11 1.93 8.65
C HIS A 23 -2.75 0.61 9.35
N LEU A 24 -2.64 0.64 10.68
CA LEU A 24 -2.32 -0.55 11.47
C LEU A 24 -3.44 -1.57 11.45
N ILE A 25 -4.69 -1.12 11.62
CA ILE A 25 -5.85 -2.01 11.63
C ILE A 25 -6.00 -2.73 10.30
N ILE A 26 -5.93 -1.98 9.20
CA ILE A 26 -6.03 -2.54 7.85
C ILE A 26 -4.92 -3.57 7.62
N SER A 27 -3.70 -3.24 8.03
CA SER A 27 -2.55 -4.12 7.84
C SER A 27 -2.70 -5.42 8.63
N LYS A 28 -3.13 -5.34 9.89
CA LYS A 28 -3.33 -6.52 10.72
C LYS A 28 -4.42 -7.43 10.18
N ILE A 29 -5.53 -6.84 9.72
CA ILE A 29 -6.64 -7.59 9.13
C ILE A 29 -6.19 -8.29 7.86
N ALA A 30 -5.47 -7.58 6.99
CA ALA A 30 -4.98 -8.16 5.74
C ALA A 30 -4.00 -9.29 5.98
N LEU A 31 -3.07 -9.12 6.91
CA LEU A 31 -2.12 -10.17 7.27
C LEU A 31 -2.83 -11.45 7.73
N LYS A 32 -3.87 -11.28 8.53
CA LYS A 32 -4.59 -12.44 9.08
C LYS A 32 -5.53 -13.07 8.06
N LYS A 33 -6.38 -12.29 7.41
CA LYS A 33 -7.41 -12.81 6.51
C LYS A 33 -6.89 -13.32 5.19
N ILE A 34 -5.88 -12.67 4.64
CA ILE A 34 -5.31 -13.05 3.35
C ILE A 34 -4.09 -13.95 3.54
N LYS A 35 -3.63 -14.10 4.76
CA LYS A 35 -2.44 -14.88 5.11
C LYS A 35 -1.20 -14.39 4.36
N LEU A 36 -1.02 -13.07 4.38
CA LEU A 36 0.13 -12.45 3.73
C LEU A 36 1.41 -12.76 4.49
N SER A 37 2.49 -12.97 3.75
CA SER A 37 3.81 -13.16 4.35
C SER A 37 4.37 -11.84 4.87
N GLN A 38 4.04 -10.75 4.18
CA GLN A 38 4.64 -9.45 4.44
C GLN A 38 3.71 -8.36 3.91
N ILE A 39 3.67 -7.23 4.60
CA ILE A 39 3.05 -6.01 4.06
C ILE A 39 4.14 -4.94 3.97
N TYR A 40 4.19 -4.27 2.84
CA TYR A 40 5.03 -3.10 2.66
C TYR A 40 4.18 -1.85 2.66
N TRP A 41 4.49 -0.95 3.56
CA TRP A 41 3.94 0.40 3.52
C TRP A 41 4.81 1.22 2.58
N ILE A 42 4.24 1.60 1.46
CA ILE A 42 4.95 2.38 0.45
C ILE A 42 4.62 3.85 0.67
N ILE A 43 5.54 4.58 1.27
CA ILE A 43 5.33 6.00 1.55
C ILE A 43 5.76 6.81 0.34
N THR A 44 4.86 7.66 -0.15
CA THR A 44 5.16 8.53 -1.27
C THR A 44 5.41 9.96 -0.79
N LYS A 45 6.23 10.68 -1.52
CA LYS A 45 6.58 12.06 -1.17
C LYS A 45 5.33 12.93 -1.13
N LYS A 46 4.48 12.79 -2.15
CA LYS A 46 3.24 13.55 -2.26
C LYS A 46 2.22 12.76 -3.06
N ASN A 47 0.99 12.69 -2.55
CA ASN A 47 -0.10 12.13 -3.32
C ASN A 47 -0.42 13.10 -4.46
N PRO A 48 -0.40 12.67 -5.73
CA PRO A 48 -0.66 13.57 -6.87
C PRO A 48 -2.04 14.23 -6.81
N PHE A 49 -2.99 13.68 -6.05
CA PHE A 49 -4.33 14.23 -5.93
C PHE A 49 -4.52 15.11 -4.69
N LYS A 50 -3.49 15.27 -3.85
CA LYS A 50 -3.51 16.18 -2.71
C LYS A 50 -2.72 17.44 -3.03
N SER A 51 -3.26 18.59 -2.65
CA SER A 51 -2.59 19.86 -2.85
C SER A 51 -1.47 20.12 -1.84
N GLU A 52 -1.59 19.56 -0.63
CA GLU A 52 -0.66 19.84 0.45
C GLU A 52 -0.28 18.60 1.25
N VAL A 53 0.91 18.65 1.87
CA VAL A 53 1.33 17.69 2.87
C VAL A 53 1.48 18.42 4.20
N TYR A 54 1.14 17.73 5.30
CA TYR A 54 1.19 18.33 6.64
C TYR A 54 2.55 18.14 7.32
N PHE A 55 3.20 17.03 7.05
CA PHE A 55 4.49 16.72 7.69
C PHE A 55 5.57 16.45 6.65
N PRO A 56 6.83 16.83 6.95
CA PRO A 56 7.94 16.49 6.06
C PRO A 56 8.06 14.98 5.88
N LEU A 57 8.51 14.56 4.71
CA LEU A 57 8.68 13.15 4.37
C LEU A 57 9.51 12.41 5.42
N LYS A 58 10.61 13.01 5.87
CA LYS A 58 11.48 12.42 6.87
C LYS A 58 10.74 12.06 8.16
N ASP A 59 9.87 12.95 8.62
CA ASP A 59 9.09 12.76 9.84
C ASP A 59 8.02 11.68 9.65
N ARG A 60 7.40 11.65 8.48
CA ARG A 60 6.39 10.63 8.16
C ARG A 60 7.01 9.23 8.14
N ILE A 61 8.16 9.08 7.54
CA ILE A 61 8.89 7.80 7.51
C ILE A 61 9.29 7.39 8.92
N LYS A 62 9.83 8.32 9.68
CA LYS A 62 10.28 8.06 11.06
C LYS A 62 9.13 7.59 11.93
N LYS A 63 7.99 8.26 11.86
CA LYS A 63 6.81 7.89 12.64
C LYS A 63 6.26 6.52 12.24
N ALA A 64 6.21 6.25 10.93
CA ALA A 64 5.76 4.96 10.44
C ALA A 64 6.65 3.82 10.94
N LYS A 65 7.96 4.01 10.91
CA LYS A 65 8.91 3.03 11.45
C LYS A 65 8.74 2.83 12.94
N LYS A 66 8.46 3.92 13.67
CA LYS A 66 8.26 3.85 15.13
C LYS A 66 7.05 3.01 15.50
N VAL A 67 5.90 3.25 14.85
CA VAL A 67 4.67 2.54 15.20
C VAL A 67 4.66 1.08 14.73
N THR A 68 5.55 0.71 13.80
CA THR A 68 5.66 -0.66 13.30
C THR A 68 6.86 -1.41 13.83
N ARG A 69 7.61 -0.81 14.75
CA ARG A 69 8.88 -1.37 15.25
C ARG A 69 8.77 -2.82 15.71
N ASN A 70 7.69 -3.16 16.40
CA ASN A 70 7.48 -4.52 16.92
C ASN A 70 6.62 -5.40 15.99
N LEU A 71 6.31 -4.91 14.80
CA LEU A 71 5.48 -5.62 13.83
C LEU A 71 6.36 -6.10 12.67
N LYS A 72 6.95 -7.28 12.83
CA LYS A 72 7.95 -7.79 11.89
C LYS A 72 7.44 -7.98 10.47
N LYS A 73 6.15 -8.21 10.29
CA LYS A 73 5.55 -8.43 8.97
C LYS A 73 5.21 -7.14 8.24
N ILE A 74 5.41 -5.99 8.86
CA ILE A 74 5.18 -4.69 8.23
C ILE A 74 6.51 -4.01 8.02
N LYS A 75 6.84 -3.71 6.77
CA LYS A 75 8.07 -3.01 6.39
C LYS A 75 7.73 -1.68 5.74
N ILE A 76 8.56 -0.69 5.99
CA ILE A 76 8.37 0.66 5.46
C ILE A 76 9.33 0.86 4.28
N LEU A 77 8.80 1.26 3.13
CA LEU A 77 9.59 1.53 1.94
C LEU A 77 9.31 2.93 1.41
N TYR A 78 10.37 3.60 0.99
CA TYR A 78 10.27 4.82 0.23
C TYR A 78 11.06 4.61 -1.06
N LEU A 79 10.35 4.53 -2.17
CA LEU A 79 10.93 4.15 -3.46
C LEU A 79 10.91 5.27 -4.50
N ASP A 80 10.35 6.43 -4.19
CA ASP A 80 10.19 7.52 -5.15
C ASP A 80 11.50 7.92 -5.82
N LYS A 81 12.59 7.98 -5.07
CA LYS A 81 13.89 8.34 -5.61
C LYS A 81 14.48 7.28 -6.52
N ILE A 82 14.35 6.02 -6.12
CA ILE A 82 14.89 4.90 -6.89
C ILE A 82 14.10 4.70 -8.18
N VAL A 83 12.78 4.74 -8.06
CA VAL A 83 11.87 4.54 -9.18
C VAL A 83 11.72 5.81 -10.02
N LYS A 84 12.03 6.97 -9.43
CA LYS A 84 11.84 8.31 -10.01
C LYS A 84 10.38 8.60 -10.31
N SER A 85 9.48 8.08 -9.47
CA SER A 85 8.05 8.25 -9.62
C SER A 85 7.33 7.87 -8.33
N SER A 86 6.22 8.55 -8.05
CA SER A 86 5.30 8.18 -6.96
C SER A 86 4.10 7.39 -7.46
N ARG A 87 4.00 7.15 -8.77
CA ARG A 87 2.85 6.46 -9.33
C ARG A 87 2.89 4.98 -9.01
N SER A 88 1.73 4.45 -8.58
CA SER A 88 1.63 3.05 -8.15
C SER A 88 2.06 2.05 -9.22
N ILE A 89 1.71 2.31 -10.49
CA ILE A 89 2.10 1.40 -11.56
C ILE A 89 3.62 1.29 -11.69
N ASN A 90 4.33 2.39 -11.53
CA ASN A 90 5.79 2.38 -11.66
C ASN A 90 6.44 1.69 -10.48
N ILE A 91 5.89 1.89 -9.28
CA ILE A 91 6.39 1.24 -8.07
C ILE A 91 6.15 -0.27 -8.14
N VAL A 92 4.97 -0.70 -8.56
CA VAL A 92 4.65 -2.13 -8.71
C VAL A 92 5.55 -2.77 -9.77
N ASN A 93 5.74 -2.12 -10.91
CA ASN A 93 6.64 -2.63 -11.95
C ASN A 93 8.06 -2.82 -11.41
N TYR A 94 8.54 -1.85 -10.64
CA TYR A 94 9.88 -1.94 -10.04
C TYR A 94 9.99 -3.15 -9.11
N LEU A 95 8.99 -3.35 -8.25
CA LEU A 95 9.00 -4.46 -7.30
C LEU A 95 8.95 -5.82 -8.00
N ILE A 96 8.18 -5.92 -9.08
CA ILE A 96 8.11 -7.14 -9.87
C ILE A 96 9.44 -7.42 -10.57
N LYS A 97 9.98 -6.43 -11.28
CA LYS A 97 11.17 -6.59 -12.12
C LYS A 97 12.47 -6.69 -11.32
N LYS A 98 12.63 -5.85 -10.30
CA LYS A 98 13.89 -5.75 -9.55
C LYS A 98 13.91 -6.59 -8.28
N LYS A 99 12.78 -6.79 -7.64
CA LYS A 99 12.68 -7.55 -6.39
C LYS A 99 12.08 -8.94 -6.58
N GLY A 100 11.57 -9.22 -7.78
CA GLY A 100 11.02 -10.54 -8.09
C GLY A 100 9.71 -10.85 -7.39
N PHE A 101 8.97 -9.86 -6.94
CA PHE A 101 7.67 -10.08 -6.31
C PHE A 101 6.68 -10.61 -7.34
N LYS A 102 5.96 -11.65 -7.01
CA LYS A 102 5.04 -12.30 -7.95
C LYS A 102 3.59 -12.27 -7.53
N ASN A 103 3.32 -12.41 -6.25
CA ASN A 103 1.95 -12.51 -5.74
C ASN A 103 1.65 -11.28 -4.89
N ILE A 104 1.28 -10.20 -5.56
CA ILE A 104 1.11 -8.89 -4.93
C ILE A 104 -0.37 -8.59 -4.72
N TYR A 105 -0.74 -8.28 -3.48
CA TYR A 105 -2.06 -7.78 -3.11
C TYR A 105 -1.95 -6.27 -2.92
N PHE A 106 -2.66 -5.53 -3.75
CA PHE A 106 -2.67 -4.08 -3.68
C PHE A 106 -3.84 -3.61 -2.83
N ILE A 107 -3.53 -3.04 -1.67
CA ILE A 107 -4.51 -2.72 -0.62
C ILE A 107 -4.91 -1.25 -0.72
N ILE A 108 -6.20 -1.00 -0.87
CA ILE A 108 -6.73 0.37 -0.92
C ILE A 108 -8.01 0.47 -0.10
N GLY A 109 -8.36 1.70 0.29
CA GLY A 109 -9.65 1.96 0.90
C GLY A 109 -10.73 2.12 -0.16
N SER A 110 -11.99 2.03 0.26
CA SER A 110 -13.12 2.18 -0.65
C SER A 110 -13.20 3.57 -1.28
N ASP A 111 -12.71 4.59 -0.58
CA ASP A 111 -12.63 5.95 -1.11
C ASP A 111 -11.67 6.05 -2.30
N ILE A 112 -10.54 5.34 -2.23
CA ILE A 112 -9.57 5.29 -3.32
C ILE A 112 -10.13 4.52 -4.52
N LEU A 113 -10.92 3.49 -4.26
CA LEU A 113 -11.52 2.70 -5.34
C LEU A 113 -12.36 3.59 -6.27
N LEU A 114 -13.06 4.57 -5.71
CA LEU A 114 -13.87 5.49 -6.51
C LEU A 114 -13.04 6.37 -7.45
N GLU A 115 -11.77 6.55 -7.14
CA GLU A 115 -10.86 7.41 -7.91
C GLU A 115 -9.81 6.63 -8.71
N LEU A 116 -9.81 5.31 -8.58
CA LEU A 116 -8.78 4.46 -9.19
C LEU A 116 -8.69 4.66 -10.70
N HIS A 117 -9.81 4.87 -11.35
CA HIS A 117 -9.86 5.08 -12.82
C HIS A 117 -9.11 6.34 -13.26
N LYS A 118 -8.79 7.24 -12.35
CA LYS A 118 -8.02 8.45 -12.63
C LYS A 118 -6.50 8.21 -12.57
N TRP A 119 -6.09 7.06 -12.04
CA TRP A 119 -4.67 6.75 -11.91
C TRP A 119 -4.09 6.32 -13.25
N LYS A 120 -2.86 6.76 -13.51
CA LYS A 120 -2.18 6.36 -14.73
C LYS A 120 -2.01 4.84 -14.79
N SER A 121 -2.39 4.26 -15.93
CA SER A 121 -2.26 2.82 -16.17
C SER A 121 -2.97 1.95 -15.13
N TRP A 122 -4.10 2.42 -14.63
CA TRP A 122 -4.82 1.70 -13.58
C TRP A 122 -5.26 0.30 -14.03
N LYS A 123 -5.62 0.13 -15.31
CA LYS A 123 -6.01 -1.18 -15.83
C LYS A 123 -4.86 -2.18 -15.76
N LYS A 124 -3.65 -1.72 -16.08
CA LYS A 124 -2.45 -2.56 -15.98
C LYS A 124 -2.13 -2.88 -14.52
N LEU A 125 -2.29 -1.91 -13.63
CA LEU A 125 -2.08 -2.09 -12.20
C LEU A 125 -2.99 -3.20 -11.66
N VAL A 126 -4.27 -3.17 -12.01
CA VAL A 126 -5.25 -4.17 -11.58
C VAL A 126 -4.94 -5.55 -12.15
N LYS A 127 -4.36 -5.62 -13.35
CA LYS A 127 -3.95 -6.90 -13.93
C LYS A 127 -2.71 -7.49 -13.26
N LEU A 128 -1.78 -6.63 -12.84
CA LEU A 128 -0.52 -7.06 -12.24
C LEU A 128 -0.64 -7.45 -10.77
N THR A 129 -1.72 -7.04 -10.13
CA THR A 129 -1.91 -7.24 -8.69
C THR A 129 -3.28 -7.82 -8.41
N LYS A 130 -3.48 -8.27 -7.18
CA LYS A 130 -4.80 -8.62 -6.68
C LYS A 130 -5.29 -7.46 -5.82
N LEU A 131 -6.37 -6.84 -6.24
CA LEU A 131 -6.89 -5.66 -5.55
C LEU A 131 -7.63 -6.07 -4.28
N VAL A 132 -7.28 -5.44 -3.17
CA VAL A 132 -7.94 -5.65 -1.88
C VAL A 132 -8.51 -4.32 -1.42
N VAL A 133 -9.81 -4.28 -1.20
CA VAL A 133 -10.52 -3.05 -0.86
C VAL A 133 -11.05 -3.15 0.57
N PHE A 134 -10.71 -2.16 1.38
CA PHE A 134 -11.23 -2.04 2.74
C PHE A 134 -12.27 -0.93 2.82
N SER A 135 -13.40 -1.23 3.42
CA SER A 135 -14.42 -0.22 3.71
C SER A 135 -14.02 0.57 4.94
N ARG A 136 -14.04 1.89 4.83
CA ARG A 136 -13.81 2.75 5.98
C ARG A 136 -15.14 3.02 6.67
N LYS A 137 -15.10 3.19 8.00
CA LYS A 137 -16.27 3.65 8.75
C LYS A 137 -16.78 4.93 8.08
N GLY A 138 -18.01 5.04 7.78
CA GLY A 138 -18.59 6.16 7.06
C GLY A 138 -18.83 5.84 5.60
N TYR A 139 -17.83 5.37 4.89
CA TYR A 139 -17.99 4.91 3.52
C TYR A 139 -18.78 3.60 3.48
N ASP A 140 -18.52 2.74 4.45
CA ASP A 140 -19.24 1.49 4.56
C ASP A 140 -20.74 1.72 4.73
N LYS A 141 -21.12 2.69 5.55
CA LYS A 141 -22.53 3.06 5.73
C LYS A 141 -23.15 3.62 4.45
N LYS A 142 -22.38 4.34 3.66
CA LYS A 142 -22.87 4.90 2.40
C LYS A 142 -22.96 3.87 1.30
N SER A 143 -22.05 2.93 1.27
CA SER A 143 -22.01 1.91 0.23
C SER A 143 -23.13 0.89 0.38
N LYS A 144 -23.69 0.75 1.55
CA LYS A 144 -24.82 -0.16 1.81
C LYS A 144 -26.17 0.41 1.36
N LYS A 145 -26.17 1.63 0.95
CA LYS A 145 -27.36 2.29 0.43
C LYS A 145 -27.38 2.24 -1.11
#